data_963f86f06064d69a70888a1fd9e92adc
#
_entry.id   963f86f06064d69a70888a1fd9e92adc
#
_cell.length_a   1.000
_cell.length_b   1.000
_cell.length_c   1.000
_cell.angle_alpha   90.00
_cell.angle_beta   90.00
_cell.angle_gamma   90.00
#
_symmetry.space_group_name_H-M   'P 1'
#
loop_
_entity.id
_entity.type
_entity.pdbx_description
1 polymer ?
#
loop_
_entity_poly.entity_id
_entity_poly.type
_entity_poly.pdbx_seq_one_letter_code
_entity_poly.pdbx_strand_id
1 'polypeptide(L)'
;MVRKLLILAVAAAAIGLGVFWIVTIPATISASALAHRAPNLENGKEMFYAGGCTSCHAVPGQDDKTKLGGGLGLKSPFGTFYAPNISSDPKDGIGSWTEAQFVTAMQKGTSPDGRHYYPAFPYTSYQHMKLDDVRDLFAYIKSLPAVQ
;
A
#
# COMPACT_ATOMS: atom_id res chain seq x y z
N MET A 1 -34.11 -11.92 36.04
CA MET A 1 -34.08 -11.85 34.56
C MET A 1 -33.11 -10.80 34.07
N VAL A 2 -33.22 -9.53 34.47
CA VAL A 2 -32.37 -8.39 34.00
C VAL A 2 -30.86 -8.66 34.16
N ARG A 3 -30.40 -9.15 35.34
CA ARG A 3 -28.97 -9.45 35.57
C ARG A 3 -28.42 -10.50 34.57
N LYS A 4 -29.20 -11.54 34.21
CA LYS A 4 -28.76 -12.53 33.23
C LYS A 4 -28.67 -11.94 31.83
N LEU A 5 -29.62 -11.10 31.45
CA LEU A 5 -29.60 -10.39 30.16
C LEU A 5 -28.41 -9.44 30.05
N LEU A 6 -28.09 -8.71 31.11
CA LEU A 6 -26.90 -7.85 31.15
C LEU A 6 -25.60 -8.63 31.00
N ILE A 7 -25.48 -9.78 31.67
CA ILE A 7 -24.29 -10.64 31.54
C ILE A 7 -24.15 -11.15 30.12
N LEU A 8 -25.24 -11.60 29.48
CA LEU A 8 -25.23 -12.05 28.09
C LEU A 8 -24.87 -10.92 27.13
N ALA A 9 -25.41 -9.73 27.33
CA ALA A 9 -25.10 -8.56 26.51
C ALA A 9 -23.61 -8.18 26.61
N VAL A 10 -23.05 -8.16 27.82
CA VAL A 10 -21.62 -7.87 28.04
C VAL A 10 -20.75 -8.97 27.41
N ALA A 11 -21.11 -10.23 27.57
CA ALA A 11 -20.38 -11.34 26.95
C ALA A 11 -20.42 -11.25 25.41
N ALA A 12 -21.57 -10.96 24.82
CA ALA A 12 -21.71 -10.78 23.37
C ALA A 12 -20.89 -9.57 22.86
N ALA A 13 -20.89 -8.46 23.59
CA ALA A 13 -20.09 -7.29 23.27
C ALA A 13 -18.58 -7.62 23.33
N ALA A 14 -18.13 -8.31 24.37
CA ALA A 14 -16.74 -8.71 24.52
C ALA A 14 -16.28 -9.65 23.38
N ILE A 15 -17.11 -10.63 23.01
CA ILE A 15 -16.85 -11.53 21.88
C ILE A 15 -16.80 -10.71 20.59
N GLY A 16 -17.77 -9.82 20.36
CA GLY A 16 -17.81 -8.96 19.17
C GLY A 16 -16.57 -8.09 19.03
N LEU A 17 -16.11 -7.46 20.13
CA LEU A 17 -14.87 -6.68 20.16
C LEU A 17 -13.64 -7.56 19.90
N GLY A 18 -13.59 -8.76 20.45
CA GLY A 18 -12.50 -9.70 20.21
C GLY A 18 -12.42 -10.12 18.74
N VAL A 19 -13.56 -10.47 18.13
CA VAL A 19 -13.64 -10.79 16.70
C VAL A 19 -13.24 -9.60 15.86
N PHE A 20 -13.78 -8.41 16.16
CA PHE A 20 -13.42 -7.18 15.46
C PHE A 20 -11.91 -6.93 15.50
N TRP A 21 -11.30 -7.05 16.68
CA TRP A 21 -9.86 -6.90 16.85
C TRP A 21 -9.07 -7.86 15.95
N ILE A 22 -9.44 -9.15 15.97
CA ILE A 22 -8.74 -10.18 15.19
C ILE A 22 -8.85 -9.93 13.69
N VAL A 23 -10.05 -9.58 13.18
CA VAL A 23 -10.25 -9.39 11.73
C VAL A 23 -9.70 -8.05 11.21
N THR A 24 -9.40 -7.12 12.10
CA THR A 24 -8.80 -5.82 11.77
C THR A 24 -7.29 -5.76 12.02
N ILE A 25 -6.64 -6.85 12.41
CA ILE A 25 -5.17 -6.88 12.51
C ILE A 25 -4.58 -6.68 11.11
N PRO A 26 -3.68 -5.69 10.91
CA PRO A 26 -3.04 -5.46 9.63
C PRO A 26 -2.24 -6.68 9.17
N ALA A 27 -2.56 -7.22 8.01
CA ALA A 27 -1.82 -8.34 7.43
C ALA A 27 -0.49 -7.86 6.83
N THR A 28 0.58 -8.63 7.03
CA THR A 28 1.91 -8.34 6.48
C THR A 28 2.48 -9.57 5.77
N ILE A 29 3.39 -9.33 4.84
CA ILE A 29 4.16 -10.37 4.14
C ILE A 29 5.60 -10.30 4.67
N SER A 30 6.09 -11.42 5.20
CA SER A 30 7.45 -11.46 5.72
C SER A 30 8.49 -11.54 4.59
N ALA A 31 9.68 -11.00 4.82
CA ALA A 31 10.78 -11.11 3.87
C ALA A 31 11.17 -12.59 3.59
N SER A 32 11.01 -13.48 4.58
CA SER A 32 11.28 -14.90 4.44
C SER A 32 10.29 -15.64 3.51
N ALA A 33 9.12 -15.04 3.24
CA ALA A 33 8.16 -15.57 2.26
C ALA A 33 8.53 -15.20 0.82
N LEU A 34 9.50 -14.30 0.62
CA LEU A 34 9.96 -13.86 -0.69
C LEU A 34 11.22 -14.65 -1.07
N ALA A 35 11.08 -15.60 -2.00
CA ALA A 35 12.23 -16.32 -2.55
C ALA A 35 13.23 -15.35 -3.20
N HIS A 36 14.54 -15.60 -3.03
CA HIS A 36 15.55 -14.77 -3.67
C HIS A 36 15.50 -14.94 -5.19
N ARG A 37 15.36 -13.81 -5.91
CA ARG A 37 15.39 -13.77 -7.38
C ARG A 37 15.95 -12.42 -7.87
N ALA A 38 16.52 -12.42 -9.07
CA ALA A 38 16.85 -11.17 -9.75
C ALA A 38 15.56 -10.52 -10.28
N PRO A 39 15.40 -9.20 -10.16
CA PRO A 39 14.24 -8.48 -10.69
C PRO A 39 14.30 -8.40 -12.22
N ASN A 40 13.13 -8.42 -12.87
CA ASN A 40 12.97 -8.12 -14.28
C ASN A 40 12.46 -6.68 -14.45
N LEU A 41 13.37 -5.77 -14.80
CA LEU A 41 13.03 -4.34 -14.92
C LEU A 41 12.09 -4.04 -16.10
N GLU A 42 12.13 -4.83 -17.20
CA GLU A 42 11.21 -4.67 -18.32
C GLU A 42 9.78 -5.02 -17.89
N ASN A 43 9.58 -6.16 -17.21
CA ASN A 43 8.29 -6.50 -16.62
C ASN A 43 7.84 -5.44 -15.61
N GLY A 44 8.76 -4.96 -14.76
CA GLY A 44 8.48 -3.89 -13.80
C GLY A 44 8.00 -2.61 -14.48
N LYS A 45 8.59 -2.24 -15.62
CA LYS A 45 8.17 -1.11 -16.44
C LYS A 45 6.77 -1.31 -17.03
N GLU A 46 6.49 -2.49 -17.55
CA GLU A 46 5.15 -2.83 -18.05
C GLU A 46 4.10 -2.71 -16.94
N MET A 47 4.38 -3.28 -15.76
CA MET A 47 3.50 -3.20 -14.59
C MET A 47 3.30 -1.77 -14.10
N PHE A 48 4.33 -0.93 -14.19
CA PHE A 48 4.26 0.49 -13.80
C PHE A 48 3.26 1.27 -14.67
N TYR A 49 3.30 1.07 -15.98
CA TYR A 49 2.35 1.74 -16.87
C TYR A 49 0.96 1.09 -16.83
N ALA A 50 0.88 -0.23 -16.80
CA ALA A 50 -0.40 -0.95 -16.69
C ALA A 50 -1.13 -0.64 -15.38
N GLY A 51 -0.38 -0.50 -14.28
CA GLY A 51 -0.91 -0.15 -12.96
C GLY A 51 -1.32 1.32 -12.81
N GLY A 52 -1.01 2.18 -13.81
CA GLY A 52 -1.40 3.58 -13.80
C GLY A 52 -0.73 4.43 -12.71
N CYS A 53 0.44 4.03 -12.22
CA CYS A 53 1.13 4.70 -11.11
C CYS A 53 1.33 6.20 -11.35
N THR A 54 1.65 6.57 -12.59
CA THR A 54 1.93 7.97 -12.99
C THR A 54 0.70 8.87 -12.90
N SER A 55 -0.51 8.33 -13.05
CA SER A 55 -1.75 9.12 -13.07
C SER A 55 -2.00 9.84 -11.74
N CYS A 56 -1.53 9.24 -10.63
CA CYS A 56 -1.68 9.82 -9.29
C CYS A 56 -0.35 10.32 -8.71
N HIS A 57 0.75 9.61 -8.97
CA HIS A 57 2.02 9.84 -8.29
C HIS A 57 3.03 10.70 -9.07
N ALA A 58 2.83 10.94 -10.37
CA ALA A 58 3.65 11.91 -11.09
C ALA A 58 3.40 13.32 -10.55
N VAL A 59 4.47 14.12 -10.43
CA VAL A 59 4.34 15.51 -9.97
C VAL A 59 3.43 16.28 -10.93
N PRO A 60 2.38 16.96 -10.44
CA PRO A 60 1.47 17.73 -11.29
C PRO A 60 2.21 18.82 -12.08
N GLY A 61 1.79 19.02 -13.35
CA GLY A 61 2.33 20.09 -14.19
C GLY A 61 3.72 19.81 -14.79
N GLN A 62 4.29 18.62 -14.57
CA GLN A 62 5.56 18.20 -15.19
C GLN A 62 5.34 17.26 -16.37
N ASP A 63 6.19 17.39 -17.40
CA ASP A 63 6.17 16.52 -18.58
C ASP A 63 6.74 15.13 -18.26
N ASP A 64 7.80 15.09 -17.45
CA ASP A 64 8.44 13.84 -17.03
C ASP A 64 7.59 13.10 -16.00
N LYS A 65 6.83 12.10 -16.47
CA LYS A 65 5.95 11.28 -15.65
C LYS A 65 6.69 10.24 -14.80
N THR A 66 8.00 10.12 -14.93
CA THR A 66 8.82 9.25 -14.06
C THR A 66 9.22 9.92 -12.74
N LYS A 67 9.00 11.23 -12.62
CA LYS A 67 9.17 11.96 -11.35
C LYS A 67 7.96 11.75 -10.45
N LEU A 68 8.09 10.80 -9.53
CA LEU A 68 6.98 10.29 -8.71
C LEU A 68 6.86 10.99 -7.35
N GLY A 69 7.04 12.31 -7.32
CA GLY A 69 6.95 13.13 -6.10
C GLY A 69 5.55 13.26 -5.50
N GLY A 70 4.52 12.78 -6.19
CA GLY A 70 3.13 12.88 -5.71
C GLY A 70 2.56 14.29 -5.79
N GLY A 71 1.63 14.61 -4.87
CA GLY A 71 1.03 15.94 -4.74
C GLY A 71 -0.33 16.11 -5.42
N LEU A 72 -0.80 15.14 -6.22
CA LEU A 72 -2.14 15.18 -6.77
C LEU A 72 -3.19 15.09 -5.66
N GLY A 73 -4.09 16.07 -5.58
CA GLY A 73 -5.19 16.10 -4.63
C GLY A 73 -6.44 15.37 -5.14
N LEU A 74 -6.85 14.31 -4.46
CA LEU A 74 -8.06 13.55 -4.71
C LEU A 74 -9.16 14.03 -3.76
N LYS A 75 -10.13 14.77 -4.28
CA LYS A 75 -11.25 15.30 -3.48
C LYS A 75 -12.27 14.20 -3.17
N SER A 76 -12.72 14.14 -1.93
CA SER A 76 -13.76 13.23 -1.47
C SER A 76 -14.71 13.93 -0.49
N PRO A 77 -15.86 13.33 -0.14
CA PRO A 77 -16.74 13.86 0.92
C PRO A 77 -16.06 13.95 2.31
N PHE A 78 -14.98 13.22 2.51
CA PHE A 78 -14.23 13.16 3.78
C PHE A 78 -13.01 14.08 3.81
N GLY A 79 -12.77 14.85 2.74
CA GLY A 79 -11.62 15.72 2.58
C GLY A 79 -10.81 15.44 1.32
N THR A 80 -9.64 16.07 1.20
CA THR A 80 -8.73 15.86 0.08
C THR A 80 -7.60 14.94 0.50
N PHE A 81 -7.44 13.83 -0.21
CA PHE A 81 -6.30 12.92 -0.08
C PHE A 81 -5.24 13.32 -1.09
N TYR A 82 -4.00 13.45 -0.66
CA TYR A 82 -2.90 13.74 -1.57
C TYR A 82 -2.13 12.46 -1.87
N ALA A 83 -1.88 12.19 -3.16
CA ALA A 83 -1.03 11.09 -3.57
C ALA A 83 0.38 11.30 -3.00
N PRO A 84 0.95 10.32 -2.28
CA PRO A 84 2.25 10.47 -1.65
C PRO A 84 3.37 10.38 -2.69
N ASN A 85 4.57 10.85 -2.30
CA ASN A 85 5.80 10.59 -3.01
C ASN A 85 6.13 9.08 -2.95
N ILE A 86 6.24 8.44 -4.12
CA ILE A 86 6.67 7.04 -4.26
C ILE A 86 7.98 6.92 -5.05
N SER A 87 8.71 8.01 -5.19
CA SER A 87 10.03 7.99 -5.83
C SER A 87 11.06 7.20 -5.02
N SER A 88 12.24 7.00 -5.60
CA SER A 88 13.37 6.33 -4.95
C SER A 88 14.06 7.17 -3.87
N ASP A 89 13.54 8.35 -3.52
CA ASP A 89 14.07 9.14 -2.41
C ASP A 89 13.91 8.39 -1.08
N PRO A 90 14.98 8.26 -0.27
CA PRO A 90 14.93 7.48 0.97
C PRO A 90 14.21 8.17 2.11
N LYS A 91 14.04 9.51 2.04
CA LYS A 91 13.44 10.31 3.11
C LYS A 91 11.98 10.63 2.81
N ASP A 92 11.73 11.19 1.64
CA ASP A 92 10.42 11.72 1.28
C ASP A 92 9.61 10.74 0.40
N GLY A 93 10.28 9.72 -0.18
CA GLY A 93 9.69 8.67 -0.99
C GLY A 93 9.71 7.28 -0.34
N ILE A 94 9.76 6.25 -1.18
CA ILE A 94 9.80 4.85 -0.75
C ILE A 94 11.20 4.23 -0.91
N GLY A 95 12.23 5.07 -1.06
CA GLY A 95 13.61 4.65 -1.27
C GLY A 95 14.19 3.76 -0.15
N SER A 96 13.77 3.97 1.09
CA SER A 96 14.16 3.18 2.26
C SER A 96 13.32 1.90 2.48
N TRP A 97 12.24 1.71 1.72
CA TRP A 97 11.39 0.54 1.91
C TRP A 97 12.07 -0.75 1.47
N THR A 98 11.77 -1.82 2.18
CA THR A 98 12.11 -3.18 1.77
C THR A 98 11.09 -3.70 0.73
N GLU A 99 11.50 -4.72 -0.03
CA GLU A 99 10.61 -5.39 -0.98
C GLU A 99 9.36 -5.96 -0.27
N ALA A 100 9.52 -6.55 0.91
CA ALA A 100 8.41 -7.09 1.70
C ALA A 100 7.41 -6.01 2.13
N GLN A 101 7.88 -4.81 2.48
CA GLN A 101 7.02 -3.67 2.82
C GLN A 101 6.23 -3.19 1.60
N PHE A 102 6.87 -3.09 0.43
CA PHE A 102 6.18 -2.70 -0.79
C PHE A 102 5.12 -3.73 -1.21
N VAL A 103 5.48 -5.03 -1.21
CA VAL A 103 4.54 -6.12 -1.51
C VAL A 103 3.37 -6.11 -0.51
N THR A 104 3.64 -5.89 0.78
CA THR A 104 2.61 -5.77 1.82
C THR A 104 1.66 -4.60 1.51
N ALA A 105 2.20 -3.43 1.17
CA ALA A 105 1.39 -2.27 0.82
C ALA A 105 0.47 -2.55 -0.38
N MET A 106 1.01 -3.13 -1.44
CA MET A 106 0.28 -3.40 -2.68
C MET A 106 -0.78 -4.50 -2.53
N GLN A 107 -0.49 -5.58 -1.79
CA GLN A 107 -1.37 -6.74 -1.73
C GLN A 107 -2.24 -6.81 -0.47
N LYS A 108 -1.84 -6.14 0.61
CA LYS A 108 -2.55 -6.17 1.89
C LYS A 108 -3.10 -4.83 2.33
N GLY A 109 -2.70 -3.74 1.65
CA GLY A 109 -3.11 -2.40 2.03
C GLY A 109 -2.58 -1.99 3.41
N THR A 110 -1.42 -2.51 3.81
CA THR A 110 -0.78 -2.21 5.09
C THR A 110 0.51 -1.44 4.87
N SER A 111 0.65 -0.32 5.55
CA SER A 111 1.85 0.53 5.52
C SER A 111 3.02 -0.09 6.29
N PRO A 112 4.29 0.35 6.07
CA PRO A 112 5.46 -0.16 6.80
C PRO A 112 5.39 0.01 8.32
N ASP A 113 4.61 0.98 8.81
CA ASP A 113 4.38 1.23 10.23
C ASP A 113 3.13 0.50 10.79
N GLY A 114 2.53 -0.42 10.01
CA GLY A 114 1.45 -1.29 10.45
C GLY A 114 0.06 -0.66 10.43
N ARG A 115 -0.16 0.44 9.73
CA ARG A 115 -1.48 1.06 9.57
C ARG A 115 -2.15 0.55 8.29
N HIS A 116 -3.49 0.46 8.30
CA HIS A 116 -4.26 0.25 7.09
C HIS A 116 -4.23 1.48 6.19
N TYR A 117 -4.01 1.28 4.91
CA TYR A 117 -4.22 2.34 3.93
C TYR A 117 -5.70 2.63 3.72
N TYR A 118 -6.02 3.90 3.53
CA TYR A 118 -7.33 4.30 3.07
C TYR A 118 -7.51 3.87 1.59
N PRO A 119 -8.73 3.39 1.19
CA PRO A 119 -8.98 2.86 -0.15
C PRO A 119 -8.84 3.86 -1.33
N ALA A 120 -8.47 5.13 -1.09
CA ALA A 120 -7.99 6.01 -2.15
C ALA A 120 -6.74 5.44 -2.83
N PHE A 121 -5.92 4.67 -2.10
CA PHE A 121 -4.92 3.78 -2.68
C PHE A 121 -5.61 2.46 -3.07
N PRO A 122 -5.73 2.12 -4.39
CA PRO A 122 -6.56 1.02 -4.84
C PRO A 122 -5.88 -0.35 -4.67
N TYR A 123 -5.36 -0.64 -3.47
CA TYR A 123 -4.70 -1.92 -3.18
C TYR A 123 -5.61 -3.13 -3.40
N THR A 124 -6.91 -2.95 -3.29
CA THR A 124 -7.90 -4.01 -3.59
C THR A 124 -7.87 -4.47 -5.05
N SER A 125 -7.43 -3.61 -5.97
CA SER A 125 -7.18 -3.98 -7.36
C SER A 125 -5.82 -4.68 -7.52
N TYR A 126 -4.80 -4.20 -6.82
CA TYR A 126 -3.44 -4.73 -6.92
C TYR A 126 -3.23 -6.06 -6.17
N GLN A 127 -4.08 -6.40 -5.20
CA GLN A 127 -3.97 -7.66 -4.43
C GLN A 127 -3.97 -8.92 -5.30
N HIS A 128 -4.50 -8.84 -6.53
CA HIS A 128 -4.56 -9.95 -7.48
C HIS A 128 -3.37 -10.02 -8.43
N MET A 129 -2.45 -9.04 -8.38
CA MET A 129 -1.21 -9.10 -9.15
C MET A 129 -0.36 -10.29 -8.70
N LYS A 130 0.33 -10.91 -9.64
CA LYS A 130 1.31 -11.95 -9.31
C LYS A 130 2.39 -11.34 -8.42
N LEU A 131 2.85 -12.11 -7.45
CA LEU A 131 3.88 -11.65 -6.51
C LEU A 131 5.13 -11.14 -7.23
N ASP A 132 5.57 -11.86 -8.26
CA ASP A 132 6.75 -11.49 -9.03
C ASP A 132 6.56 -10.19 -9.81
N ASP A 133 5.37 -9.92 -10.33
CA ASP A 133 5.05 -8.66 -11.01
C ASP A 133 5.14 -7.46 -10.05
N VAL A 134 4.66 -7.62 -8.82
CA VAL A 134 4.76 -6.57 -7.79
C VAL A 134 6.22 -6.31 -7.39
N ARG A 135 7.04 -7.36 -7.32
CA ARG A 135 8.46 -7.27 -6.99
C ARG A 135 9.25 -6.57 -8.11
N ASP A 136 8.97 -6.92 -9.35
CA ASP A 136 9.57 -6.29 -10.54
C ASP A 136 9.16 -4.82 -10.64
N LEU A 137 7.90 -4.50 -10.37
CA LEU A 137 7.39 -3.13 -10.27
C LEU A 137 8.18 -2.32 -9.23
N PHE A 138 8.39 -2.88 -8.04
CA PHE A 138 9.18 -2.20 -7.00
C PHE A 138 10.60 -1.92 -7.45
N ALA A 139 11.28 -2.90 -8.04
CA ALA A 139 12.62 -2.74 -8.56
C ALA A 139 12.69 -1.65 -9.65
N TYR A 140 11.68 -1.61 -10.54
CA TYR A 140 11.59 -0.56 -11.55
C TYR A 140 11.39 0.83 -10.92
N ILE A 141 10.45 1.00 -9.99
CA ILE A 141 10.23 2.27 -9.29
C ILE A 141 11.52 2.74 -8.59
N LYS A 142 12.26 1.81 -7.97
CA LYS A 142 13.55 2.12 -7.32
C LYS A 142 14.63 2.56 -8.31
N SER A 143 14.50 2.26 -9.60
CA SER A 143 15.42 2.69 -10.65
C SER A 143 15.09 4.07 -11.21
N LEU A 144 13.92 4.62 -10.89
CA LEU A 144 13.47 5.94 -11.34
C LEU A 144 14.08 7.08 -10.50
N PRO A 145 14.02 8.33 -11.01
CA PRO A 145 14.60 9.49 -10.31
C PRO A 145 14.04 9.67 -8.90
N ALA A 146 14.91 9.98 -7.94
CA ALA A 146 14.54 10.46 -6.62
C ALA A 146 13.94 11.87 -6.72
N VAL A 147 12.88 12.13 -5.98
CA VAL A 147 12.20 13.44 -5.90
C VAL A 147 12.02 13.81 -4.43
N GLN A 148 12.47 15.00 -4.06
CA GLN A 148 12.28 15.59 -2.72
C GLN A 148 11.13 16.59 -2.73
#